data_087c66c8979e7bb7bd393de914c34390
#
_entry.id   087c66c8979e7bb7bd393de914c34390
#
_cell.length_a   1.000
_cell.length_b   1.000
_cell.length_c   1.000
_cell.angle_alpha   90.00
_cell.angle_beta   90.00
_cell.angle_gamma   90.00
#
_symmetry.space_group_name_H-M   'P 1'
#
loop_
_entity.id
_entity.type
_entity.pdbx_description
1 polymer ?
#
loop_
_entity_poly.entity_id
_entity_poly.type
_entity_poly.pdbx_seq_one_letter_code
_entity_poly.pdbx_strand_id
1 'polypeptide(L)'
;MTEHPNVTIAADDGVVVASLSGEIDLSNAAEITDALLVGVPNEALGLVIDLSEVSYIDSAGVRMLAELDHRLGWRAQALRVVAPEESRSRRVLEIAGLERVLSLDTTVEAARTSVHDPSEEPELPDG
;
A
#
# COMPACT_ATOMS: atom_id res chain seq x y z
N MET A 1 14.48 -4.61 -15.61
CA MET A 1 13.72 -5.03 -14.42
C MET A 1 14.22 -4.23 -13.22
N THR A 2 13.30 -3.58 -12.54
CA THR A 2 13.67 -2.75 -11.41
C THR A 2 13.48 -3.55 -10.11
N GLU A 3 14.61 -3.94 -9.50
CA GLU A 3 14.59 -4.61 -8.22
C GLU A 3 15.03 -3.64 -7.14
N HIS A 4 14.43 -3.74 -5.99
CA HIS A 4 14.80 -2.93 -4.84
C HIS A 4 14.95 -3.85 -3.61
N PRO A 5 16.01 -3.69 -2.82
CA PRO A 5 16.24 -4.58 -1.68
C PRO A 5 15.13 -4.55 -0.63
N ASN A 6 14.36 -3.48 -0.57
CA ASN A 6 13.27 -3.34 0.39
C ASN A 6 11.92 -3.78 -0.16
N VAL A 7 11.84 -4.26 -1.40
CA VAL A 7 10.58 -4.57 -2.07
C VAL A 7 10.59 -5.98 -2.63
N THR A 8 9.58 -6.76 -2.28
CA THR A 8 9.32 -8.07 -2.88
C THR A 8 7.92 -8.03 -3.48
N ILE A 9 7.80 -8.37 -4.76
CA ILE A 9 6.54 -8.28 -5.48
C ILE A 9 6.09 -9.65 -5.95
N ALA A 10 4.83 -9.98 -5.70
CA ALA A 10 4.21 -11.19 -6.21
C ALA A 10 2.82 -10.83 -6.74
N ALA A 11 2.41 -11.49 -7.82
CA ALA A 11 1.09 -11.26 -8.40
C ALA A 11 0.31 -12.56 -8.45
N ASP A 12 -0.96 -12.49 -8.10
CA ASP A 12 -1.85 -13.62 -8.11
C ASP A 12 -3.29 -13.14 -8.28
N ASP A 13 -3.97 -13.74 -9.24
CA ASP A 13 -5.40 -13.51 -9.48
C ASP A 13 -5.73 -12.02 -9.67
N GLY A 14 -4.91 -11.32 -10.43
CA GLY A 14 -5.14 -9.91 -10.75
C GLY A 14 -4.72 -8.94 -9.67
N VAL A 15 -4.24 -9.40 -8.53
CA VAL A 15 -3.81 -8.55 -7.43
C VAL A 15 -2.30 -8.64 -7.26
N VAL A 16 -1.65 -7.49 -7.22
CA VAL A 16 -0.21 -7.43 -6.95
C VAL A 16 -0.02 -7.18 -5.47
N VAL A 17 0.81 -8.00 -4.82
CA VAL A 17 1.17 -7.82 -3.41
C VAL A 17 2.63 -7.44 -3.35
N ALA A 18 2.91 -6.27 -2.81
CA ALA A 18 4.27 -5.78 -2.60
C ALA A 18 4.56 -5.77 -1.10
N SER A 19 5.53 -6.57 -0.69
CA SER A 19 5.96 -6.61 0.70
C SER A 19 7.15 -5.67 0.84
N LEU A 20 7.02 -4.67 1.69
CA LEU A 20 8.11 -3.75 1.97
C LEU A 20 8.79 -4.16 3.27
N SER A 21 10.08 -3.91 3.38
CA SER A 21 10.85 -4.27 4.56
C SER A 21 11.85 -3.19 4.92
N GLY A 22 12.26 -3.17 6.18
CA GLY A 22 13.28 -2.27 6.66
C GLY A 22 12.76 -0.85 6.83
N GLU A 23 13.60 0.12 6.54
CA GLU A 23 13.28 1.53 6.72
C GLU A 23 12.80 2.14 5.40
N ILE A 24 11.71 2.86 5.46
CA ILE A 24 11.18 3.58 4.31
C ILE A 24 11.28 5.06 4.63
N ASP A 25 12.15 5.75 3.92
CA ASP A 25 12.46 7.14 4.24
C ASP A 25 12.80 7.94 2.98
N LEU A 26 13.22 9.19 3.19
CA LEU A 26 13.54 10.09 2.08
C LEU A 26 14.61 9.51 1.15
N SER A 27 15.52 8.68 1.69
CA SER A 27 16.63 8.16 0.87
C SER A 27 16.17 7.10 -0.14
N ASN A 28 15.03 6.44 0.08
CA ASN A 28 14.61 5.35 -0.81
C ASN A 28 13.16 5.44 -1.29
N ALA A 29 12.38 6.40 -0.80
CA ALA A 29 10.96 6.47 -1.16
C ALA A 29 10.73 6.59 -2.67
N ALA A 30 11.51 7.39 -3.37
CA ALA A 30 11.36 7.56 -4.81
C ALA A 30 11.68 6.28 -5.58
N GLU A 31 12.72 5.59 -5.18
CA GLU A 31 13.11 4.32 -5.81
C GLU A 31 12.05 3.24 -5.57
N ILE A 32 11.50 3.20 -4.38
CA ILE A 32 10.43 2.25 -4.04
C ILE A 32 9.19 2.56 -4.87
N THR A 33 8.83 3.83 -5.00
CA THR A 33 7.69 4.24 -5.84
C THR A 33 7.85 3.73 -7.27
N ASP A 34 9.02 3.93 -7.84
CA ASP A 34 9.29 3.48 -9.20
C ASP A 34 9.18 1.96 -9.33
N ALA A 35 9.75 1.23 -8.37
CA ALA A 35 9.67 -0.23 -8.38
C ALA A 35 8.22 -0.71 -8.29
N LEU A 36 7.41 -0.08 -7.46
CA LEU A 36 6.01 -0.45 -7.30
C LEU A 36 5.21 -0.16 -8.57
N LEU A 37 5.38 1.01 -9.16
CA LEU A 37 4.65 1.37 -10.37
C LEU A 37 5.03 0.48 -11.56
N VAL A 38 6.29 0.12 -11.68
CA VAL A 38 6.73 -0.82 -12.72
C VAL A 38 6.13 -2.21 -12.47
N GLY A 39 6.00 -2.59 -11.19
CA GLY A 39 5.50 -3.92 -10.82
C GLY A 39 3.99 -4.10 -10.92
N VAL A 40 3.23 -3.02 -11.20
CA VAL A 40 1.77 -3.10 -11.30
C VAL A 40 1.36 -2.94 -12.77
N PRO A 41 1.02 -4.04 -13.46
CA PRO A 41 0.59 -3.94 -14.86
C PRO A 41 -0.77 -3.23 -14.97
N ASN A 42 -1.04 -2.67 -16.14
CA ASN A 42 -2.26 -1.91 -16.36
C ASN A 42 -3.53 -2.73 -16.17
N GLU A 43 -3.46 -4.02 -16.42
CA GLU A 43 -4.61 -4.91 -16.28
C GLU A 43 -4.83 -5.41 -14.86
N ALA A 44 -3.95 -5.10 -13.92
CA ALA A 44 -4.13 -5.49 -12.52
C ALA A 44 -5.33 -4.79 -11.91
N LEU A 45 -6.02 -5.47 -11.02
CA LEU A 45 -7.15 -4.90 -10.29
C LEU A 45 -6.70 -3.93 -9.22
N GLY A 46 -5.55 -4.19 -8.62
CA GLY A 46 -5.03 -3.33 -7.58
C GLY A 46 -3.71 -3.80 -7.02
N LEU A 47 -3.20 -3.01 -6.09
CA LEU A 47 -1.95 -3.22 -5.40
C LEU A 47 -2.20 -3.29 -3.90
N VAL A 48 -1.68 -4.33 -3.27
CA VAL A 48 -1.63 -4.45 -1.82
C VAL A 48 -0.20 -4.17 -1.38
N ILE A 49 -0.02 -3.20 -0.51
CA ILE A 49 1.30 -2.90 0.08
C ILE A 49 1.31 -3.41 1.49
N ASP A 50 2.18 -4.38 1.77
CA ASP A 50 2.30 -4.99 3.09
C ASP A 50 3.45 -4.34 3.85
N LEU A 51 3.13 -3.67 4.95
CA LEU A 51 4.09 -2.98 5.80
C LEU A 51 4.46 -3.78 7.05
N SER A 52 4.10 -5.06 7.11
CA SER A 52 4.34 -5.87 8.31
C SER A 52 5.81 -5.95 8.70
N GLU A 53 6.71 -5.93 7.72
CA GLU A 53 8.15 -6.03 7.95
C GLU A 53 8.87 -4.68 7.93
N VAL A 54 8.12 -3.59 7.88
CA VAL A 54 8.71 -2.25 7.91
C VAL A 54 9.01 -1.87 9.35
N SER A 55 10.27 -1.54 9.61
CA SER A 55 10.73 -1.18 10.95
C SER A 55 10.65 0.33 11.22
N TYR A 56 10.60 1.14 10.16
CA TYR A 56 10.56 2.58 10.29
C TYR A 56 9.98 3.20 9.03
N ILE A 57 9.13 4.20 9.20
CA ILE A 57 8.60 4.97 8.08
C ILE A 57 8.53 6.43 8.51
N ASP A 58 9.06 7.32 7.68
CA ASP A 58 9.05 8.76 7.95
C ASP A 58 8.02 9.46 7.08
N SER A 59 8.00 10.80 7.12
CA SER A 59 7.05 11.58 6.36
C SER A 59 7.18 11.38 4.84
N ALA A 60 8.38 11.07 4.35
CA ALA A 60 8.56 10.79 2.92
C ALA A 60 7.88 9.48 2.53
N GLY A 61 7.96 8.46 3.39
CA GLY A 61 7.26 7.19 3.16
C GLY A 61 5.74 7.36 3.25
N VAL A 62 5.27 8.15 4.21
CA VAL A 62 3.85 8.46 4.33
C VAL A 62 3.34 9.14 3.06
N ARG A 63 4.08 10.13 2.57
CA ARG A 63 3.72 10.85 1.35
C ARG A 63 3.74 9.94 0.13
N MET A 64 4.69 9.00 0.09
CA MET A 64 4.77 8.00 -0.96
C MET A 64 3.47 7.20 -1.08
N LEU A 65 2.94 6.75 0.06
CA LEU A 65 1.70 5.96 0.06
C LEU A 65 0.53 6.78 -0.46
N ALA A 66 0.41 8.03 -0.03
CA ALA A 66 -0.66 8.91 -0.50
C ALA A 66 -0.55 9.17 -2.00
N GLU A 67 0.66 9.38 -2.49
CA GLU A 67 0.88 9.60 -3.92
C GLU A 67 0.56 8.36 -4.75
N LEU A 68 0.94 7.18 -4.26
CA LEU A 68 0.61 5.92 -4.94
C LEU A 68 -0.90 5.72 -5.04
N ASP A 69 -1.62 6.02 -3.97
CA ASP A 69 -3.07 5.92 -3.98
C ASP A 69 -3.67 6.81 -5.07
N HIS A 70 -3.19 8.03 -5.16
CA HIS A 70 -3.64 8.98 -6.16
C HIS A 70 -3.32 8.50 -7.58
N ARG A 71 -2.09 8.04 -7.81
CA ARG A 71 -1.66 7.62 -9.14
C ARG A 71 -2.36 6.34 -9.61
N LEU A 72 -2.57 5.39 -8.71
CA LEU A 72 -3.29 4.17 -9.05
C LEU A 72 -4.77 4.46 -9.28
N GLY A 73 -5.33 5.43 -8.56
CA GLY A 73 -6.69 5.86 -8.79
C GLY A 73 -6.92 6.37 -10.20
N TRP A 74 -5.94 7.07 -10.78
CA TRP A 74 -6.01 7.51 -12.18
C TRP A 74 -6.03 6.36 -13.17
N ARG A 75 -5.54 5.18 -12.77
CA ARG A 75 -5.59 3.96 -13.58
C ARG A 75 -6.81 3.11 -13.25
N ALA A 76 -7.71 3.59 -12.41
CA ALA A 76 -8.84 2.82 -11.90
C ALA A 76 -8.39 1.53 -11.19
N GLN A 77 -7.26 1.60 -10.49
CA GLN A 77 -6.72 0.49 -9.72
C GLN A 77 -6.80 0.80 -8.23
N ALA A 78 -7.16 -0.20 -7.43
CA ALA A 78 -7.28 -0.05 -5.99
C ALA A 78 -5.91 -0.11 -5.32
N LEU A 79 -5.75 0.64 -4.22
CA LEU A 79 -4.61 0.49 -3.34
C LEU A 79 -5.12 0.09 -1.96
N ARG A 80 -4.57 -0.99 -1.41
CA ARG A 80 -4.82 -1.39 -0.02
C ARG A 80 -3.48 -1.44 0.70
N VAL A 81 -3.44 -0.96 1.93
CA VAL A 81 -2.22 -0.95 2.73
C VAL A 81 -2.44 -1.84 3.94
N VAL A 82 -1.56 -2.81 4.12
CA VAL A 82 -1.61 -3.73 5.26
C VAL A 82 -0.67 -3.24 6.33
N ALA A 83 -1.22 -2.89 7.47
CA ALA A 83 -0.45 -2.47 8.64
C ALA A 83 -1.10 -3.10 9.87
N PRO A 84 -0.45 -4.10 10.50
CA PRO A 84 -1.00 -4.74 11.68
C PRO A 84 -1.31 -3.73 12.78
N GLU A 85 -2.36 -3.98 13.57
CA GLU A 85 -2.90 -2.98 14.49
C GLU A 85 -1.88 -2.40 15.46
N GLU A 86 -0.97 -3.20 15.96
CA GLU A 86 0.02 -2.74 16.92
C GLU A 86 1.36 -2.41 16.30
N SER A 87 1.42 -2.41 14.97
CA SER A 87 2.67 -2.13 14.28
C SER A 87 3.04 -0.65 14.39
N ARG A 88 4.33 -0.40 14.30
CA ARG A 88 4.86 0.96 14.30
C ARG A 88 4.34 1.73 13.06
N SER A 89 4.27 1.05 11.93
CA SER A 89 3.77 1.65 10.70
C SER A 89 2.32 2.10 10.84
N ARG A 90 1.48 1.27 11.45
CA ARG A 90 0.08 1.64 11.68
C ARG A 90 -0.02 2.91 12.52
N ARG A 91 0.78 2.99 13.58
CA ARG A 91 0.77 4.15 14.46
C ARG A 91 1.16 5.43 13.71
N VAL A 92 2.19 5.35 12.86
CA VAL A 92 2.63 6.49 12.08
C VAL A 92 1.54 6.94 11.12
N LEU A 93 0.88 5.98 10.44
CA LEU A 93 -0.19 6.30 9.51
C LEU A 93 -1.38 6.95 10.22
N GLU A 94 -1.73 6.46 11.40
CA GLU A 94 -2.82 7.03 12.19
C GLU A 94 -2.50 8.45 12.66
N ILE A 95 -1.28 8.67 13.14
CA ILE A 95 -0.86 10.00 13.57
C ILE A 95 -0.90 10.99 12.40
N ALA A 96 -0.53 10.52 11.20
CA ALA A 96 -0.56 11.36 10.01
C ALA A 96 -1.97 11.53 9.43
N GLY A 97 -2.97 10.83 9.98
CA GLY A 97 -4.33 10.93 9.51
C GLY A 97 -4.62 10.16 8.23
N LEU A 98 -3.71 9.28 7.82
CA LEU A 98 -3.85 8.57 6.55
C LEU A 98 -4.92 7.48 6.58
N GLU A 99 -5.39 7.06 7.75
CA GLU A 99 -6.50 6.11 7.81
C GLU A 99 -7.80 6.69 7.23
N ARG A 100 -7.84 8.01 7.04
CA ARG A 100 -8.98 8.68 6.40
C ARG A 100 -8.85 8.78 4.90
N VAL A 101 -7.65 8.57 4.38
CA VAL A 101 -7.33 8.69 2.96
C VAL A 101 -7.07 7.34 2.33
N LEU A 102 -6.32 6.49 3.04
CA LEU A 102 -5.93 5.17 2.55
C LEU A 102 -6.84 4.10 3.11
N SER A 103 -7.02 3.05 2.33
CA SER A 103 -7.72 1.86 2.78
C SER A 103 -6.75 0.97 3.52
N LEU A 104 -6.89 0.87 4.83
CA LEU A 104 -5.99 0.09 5.67
C LEU A 104 -6.61 -1.25 6.05
N ASP A 105 -5.79 -2.28 6.02
CA ASP A 105 -6.16 -3.62 6.47
C ASP A 105 -5.15 -4.13 7.47
N THR A 106 -5.49 -5.17 8.20
CA THR A 106 -4.58 -5.77 9.18
C THR A 106 -3.85 -6.98 8.63
N THR A 107 -4.36 -7.58 7.56
CA THR A 107 -3.75 -8.75 6.92
C THR A 107 -3.78 -8.63 5.41
N VAL A 108 -2.83 -9.30 4.77
CA VAL A 108 -2.78 -9.37 3.29
C VAL A 108 -4.04 -10.05 2.75
N GLU A 109 -4.51 -11.08 3.43
CA GLU A 109 -5.70 -11.81 2.99
C GLU A 109 -6.93 -10.90 2.94
N ALA A 110 -7.16 -10.11 3.98
CA ALA A 110 -8.27 -9.17 4.00
C ALA A 110 -8.13 -8.11 2.90
N ALA A 111 -6.92 -7.62 2.68
CA ALA A 111 -6.65 -6.62 1.66
C ALA A 111 -6.95 -7.18 0.26
N ARG A 112 -6.51 -8.39 -0.02
CA ARG A 112 -6.77 -9.03 -1.32
C ARG A 112 -8.26 -9.22 -1.56
N THR A 113 -8.97 -9.66 -0.54
CA THR A 113 -10.42 -9.83 -0.63
C THR A 113 -11.10 -8.51 -0.97
N SER A 114 -10.67 -7.42 -0.34
CA SER A 114 -11.27 -6.11 -0.60
C SER A 114 -10.97 -5.59 -2.00
N VAL A 115 -9.82 -5.93 -2.59
CA VAL A 115 -9.54 -5.56 -3.98
C VAL A 115 -10.51 -6.27 -4.92
N HIS A 116 -10.78 -7.55 -4.69
CA HIS A 116 -11.69 -8.32 -5.53
C HIS A 116 -13.15 -7.95 -5.32
N ASP A 117 -13.52 -7.55 -4.11
CA ASP A 117 -14.90 -7.26 -3.76
C ASP A 117 -15.00 -5.98 -2.93
N PRO A 118 -14.94 -4.82 -3.60
CA PRO A 118 -15.04 -3.55 -2.90
C PRO A 118 -16.35 -3.36 -2.14
N SER A 119 -17.40 -4.11 -2.50
CA SER A 119 -18.71 -3.98 -1.82
C SER A 119 -18.67 -4.48 -0.38
N GLU A 120 -17.64 -5.23 0.02
CA GLU A 120 -17.49 -5.68 1.40
C GLU A 120 -16.94 -4.59 2.32
N GLU A 121 -16.49 -3.47 1.78
CA GLU A 121 -16.04 -2.39 2.63
C GLU A 121 -17.22 -1.74 3.32
N PRO A 122 -17.06 -1.40 4.61
CA PRO A 122 -18.13 -0.67 5.30
C PRO A 122 -18.37 0.65 4.59
N GLU A 123 -19.63 0.97 4.35
CA GLU A 123 -19.98 2.25 3.77
C GLU A 123 -19.60 3.36 4.74
N LEU A 124 -18.94 4.37 4.21
CA LEU A 124 -18.68 5.56 5.00
C LEU A 124 -20.00 6.31 5.16
N PRO A 125 -20.31 6.82 6.35
CA PRO A 125 -21.52 7.60 6.50
C PRO A 125 -21.49 8.83 5.60
N ASP A 126 -22.60 9.04 4.92
CA ASP A 126 -22.76 10.23 4.12
C ASP A 126 -22.81 11.44 5.04
N GLY A 127 -21.92 12.33 4.81
CA GLY A 127 -22.02 13.39 5.69
C GLY A 127 -21.20 14.49 5.67
#